data_6f580a5f823d201f1c6829286ca54655
#
_entry.id   6f580a5f823d201f1c6829286ca54655
#
_cell.length_a   1.000
_cell.length_b   1.000
_cell.length_c   1.000
_cell.angle_alpha   90.00
_cell.angle_beta   90.00
_cell.angle_gamma   90.00
#
_symmetry.space_group_name_H-M   'P 1'
#
loop_
_entity.id
_entity.type
_entity.pdbx_description
1 polymer ?
#
loop_
_entity_poly.entity_id
_entity_poly.type
_entity_poly.pdbx_seq_one_letter_code
_entity_poly.pdbx_strand_id
1 'polypeptide(L)'
;MTGTRVDLRKTTPRVTVVIPMRNEALNLPYVAERMPYVDEIVVVDGASVDDTVTVARRLWPDAVIVQQTRTGKGNALACGFAAATGDIIVMIDADGSTDPAEIPAFVRALTEGADLAKGSRFSLGGHSDDITALRRLGNKGLNGLVNRIFHTGFADLCYGYNAFWRRHLPIIDLPSTDTTEAQWGDGFEVETIINVRMARAGLTITEVGSHESRRIHGRSNLNAVSDGLRVLRTIDRERRSRRAGQRGAHSESDAAEPSDVAADTVVAETGGAETGVPEAEVVEADTTPAAVAR
;
A
#
# COMPACT_ATOMS: atom_id res chain seq x y z
N MET A 1 -33.78 -10.08 -26.26
CA MET A 1 -33.28 -9.73 -24.92
C MET A 1 -32.24 -10.76 -24.52
N THR A 2 -30.98 -10.49 -24.82
CA THR A 2 -29.84 -11.36 -24.50
C THR A 2 -29.32 -10.92 -23.12
N GLY A 3 -29.72 -11.67 -22.09
CA GLY A 3 -29.22 -11.45 -20.74
C GLY A 3 -27.73 -11.79 -20.66
N THR A 4 -26.89 -10.79 -20.43
CA THR A 4 -25.50 -10.96 -20.11
C THR A 4 -25.40 -11.70 -18.77
N ARG A 5 -25.04 -12.99 -18.82
CA ARG A 5 -24.68 -13.75 -17.62
C ARG A 5 -23.42 -13.12 -17.05
N VAL A 6 -23.55 -12.40 -15.94
CA VAL A 6 -22.43 -11.99 -15.10
C VAL A 6 -21.89 -13.27 -14.47
N ASP A 7 -20.69 -13.69 -14.85
CA ASP A 7 -19.98 -14.84 -14.26
C ASP A 7 -19.49 -14.43 -12.86
N LEU A 8 -20.27 -14.78 -11.84
CA LEU A 8 -19.97 -14.53 -10.43
C LEU A 8 -19.03 -15.60 -9.85
N ARG A 9 -18.06 -16.10 -10.60
CA ARG A 9 -16.96 -16.84 -9.97
C ARG A 9 -16.13 -15.85 -9.17
N LYS A 10 -16.37 -15.79 -7.85
CA LYS A 10 -15.43 -15.19 -6.92
C LYS A 10 -14.14 -16.02 -7.01
N THR A 11 -13.22 -15.61 -7.86
CA THR A 11 -11.85 -16.12 -7.81
C THR A 11 -11.30 -15.72 -6.45
N THR A 12 -10.78 -16.69 -5.69
CA THR A 12 -10.08 -16.42 -4.43
C THR A 12 -8.96 -15.43 -4.74
N PRO A 13 -8.84 -14.32 -4.02
CA PRO A 13 -7.81 -13.33 -4.29
C PRO A 13 -6.42 -13.94 -4.12
N ARG A 14 -5.51 -13.63 -5.04
CA ARG A 14 -4.12 -14.06 -4.96
C ARG A 14 -3.38 -13.24 -3.92
N VAL A 15 -2.59 -13.93 -3.08
CA VAL A 15 -1.86 -13.32 -1.97
C VAL A 15 -0.37 -13.28 -2.28
N THR A 16 0.21 -12.09 -2.23
CA THR A 16 1.66 -11.87 -2.22
C THR A 16 2.13 -11.54 -0.82
N VAL A 17 3.13 -12.25 -0.31
CA VAL A 17 3.82 -11.89 0.93
C VAL A 17 5.11 -11.17 0.60
N VAL A 18 5.27 -9.94 1.11
CA VAL A 18 6.48 -9.12 0.96
C VAL A 18 7.29 -9.16 2.25
N ILE A 19 8.55 -9.58 2.14
CA ILE A 19 9.47 -9.81 3.26
C ILE A 19 10.74 -8.99 3.06
N PRO A 20 10.84 -7.78 3.64
CA PRO A 20 12.10 -7.05 3.68
C PRO A 20 13.09 -7.77 4.60
N MET A 21 14.29 -8.03 4.12
CA MET A 21 15.31 -8.76 4.87
C MET A 21 16.67 -8.06 4.78
N ARG A 22 17.41 -8.10 5.89
CA ARG A 22 18.82 -7.64 5.93
C ARG A 22 19.57 -8.36 7.03
N ASN A 23 20.49 -9.26 6.65
CA ASN A 23 21.25 -10.10 7.56
C ASN A 23 20.34 -10.97 8.45
N GLU A 24 19.43 -11.71 7.82
CA GLU A 24 18.40 -12.52 8.48
C GLU A 24 18.57 -14.04 8.20
N ALA A 25 19.73 -14.47 7.71
CA ALA A 25 19.98 -15.87 7.32
C ALA A 25 19.55 -16.90 8.38
N LEU A 26 19.75 -16.58 9.67
CA LEU A 26 19.40 -17.46 10.79
C LEU A 26 17.92 -17.44 11.16
N ASN A 27 17.18 -16.38 10.79
CA ASN A 27 15.78 -16.20 11.13
C ASN A 27 14.84 -16.76 10.05
N LEU A 28 15.25 -16.73 8.78
CA LEU A 28 14.43 -17.17 7.65
C LEU A 28 13.89 -18.61 7.76
N PRO A 29 14.64 -19.62 8.28
CA PRO A 29 14.09 -20.97 8.45
C PRO A 29 12.83 -21.01 9.30
N TYR A 30 12.78 -20.24 10.40
CA TYR A 30 11.60 -20.15 11.26
C TYR A 30 10.41 -19.51 10.52
N VAL A 31 10.66 -18.43 9.78
CA VAL A 31 9.63 -17.76 8.98
C VAL A 31 9.07 -18.71 7.91
N ALA A 32 9.95 -19.48 7.26
CA ALA A 32 9.55 -20.43 6.21
C ALA A 32 8.74 -21.61 6.76
N GLU A 33 9.11 -22.15 7.92
CA GLU A 33 8.40 -23.26 8.56
C GLU A 33 6.94 -22.91 8.90
N ARG A 34 6.69 -21.65 9.24
CA ARG A 34 5.37 -21.17 9.66
C ARG A 34 4.57 -20.50 8.53
N MET A 35 5.18 -20.36 7.35
CA MET A 35 4.54 -19.73 6.19
C MET A 35 3.37 -20.60 5.68
N PRO A 36 2.13 -20.10 5.68
CA PRO A 36 1.03 -20.81 5.05
C PRO A 36 1.21 -20.85 3.53
N TYR A 37 0.36 -21.62 2.84
CA TYR A 37 0.31 -21.53 1.39
C TYR A 37 -0.10 -20.12 0.97
N VAL A 38 0.70 -19.50 0.10
CA VAL A 38 0.45 -18.20 -0.53
C VAL A 38 0.82 -18.29 -2.02
N ASP A 39 0.24 -17.42 -2.84
CA ASP A 39 0.43 -17.49 -4.30
C ASP A 39 1.78 -16.95 -4.75
N GLU A 40 2.37 -16.02 -3.98
CA GLU A 40 3.63 -15.37 -4.31
C GLU A 40 4.37 -14.93 -3.05
N ILE A 41 5.69 -15.11 -3.05
CA ILE A 41 6.59 -14.56 -2.04
C ILE A 41 7.57 -13.62 -2.75
N VAL A 42 7.64 -12.38 -2.28
CA VAL A 42 8.61 -11.39 -2.71
C VAL A 42 9.53 -11.09 -1.54
N VAL A 43 10.79 -11.48 -1.64
CA VAL A 43 11.82 -11.14 -0.66
C VAL A 43 12.64 -9.96 -1.15
N VAL A 44 12.85 -8.96 -0.30
CA VAL A 44 13.59 -7.76 -0.66
C VAL A 44 14.86 -7.66 0.15
N ASP A 45 16.00 -7.83 -0.50
CA ASP A 45 17.29 -7.79 0.16
C ASP A 45 17.80 -6.37 0.37
N GLY A 46 18.10 -6.05 1.62
CA GLY A 46 18.65 -4.78 2.09
C GLY A 46 20.18 -4.68 2.05
N ALA A 47 20.81 -5.22 1.02
CA ALA A 47 22.27 -5.37 0.92
C ALA A 47 22.84 -6.20 2.09
N SER A 48 22.35 -7.41 2.25
CA SER A 48 22.86 -8.38 3.24
C SER A 48 24.30 -8.75 2.94
N VAL A 49 25.08 -8.93 4.00
CA VAL A 49 26.50 -9.35 3.93
C VAL A 49 26.71 -10.78 4.43
N ASP A 50 25.64 -11.43 4.87
CA ASP A 50 25.59 -12.83 5.27
C ASP A 50 24.92 -13.70 4.20
N ASP A 51 24.61 -14.95 4.52
CA ASP A 51 24.00 -15.92 3.60
C ASP A 51 22.48 -15.70 3.39
N THR A 52 21.90 -14.56 3.78
CA THR A 52 20.46 -14.30 3.73
C THR A 52 19.84 -14.64 2.37
N VAL A 53 20.41 -14.12 1.28
CA VAL A 53 19.88 -14.36 -0.08
C VAL A 53 19.98 -15.83 -0.49
N THR A 54 21.09 -16.48 -0.13
CA THR A 54 21.31 -17.91 -0.42
C THR A 54 20.30 -18.78 0.33
N VAL A 55 20.04 -18.46 1.61
CA VAL A 55 19.06 -19.16 2.44
C VAL A 55 17.65 -18.93 1.90
N ALA A 56 17.29 -17.70 1.54
CA ALA A 56 15.98 -17.36 0.97
C ALA A 56 15.69 -18.18 -0.29
N ARG A 57 16.65 -18.26 -1.24
CA ARG A 57 16.51 -19.05 -2.46
C ARG A 57 16.31 -20.56 -2.20
N ARG A 58 16.95 -21.06 -1.16
CA ARG A 58 16.82 -22.48 -0.77
C ARG A 58 15.45 -22.76 -0.14
N LEU A 59 14.94 -21.85 0.69
CA LEU A 59 13.65 -22.02 1.39
C LEU A 59 12.47 -21.76 0.47
N TRP A 60 12.57 -20.80 -0.42
CA TRP A 60 11.54 -20.41 -1.38
C TRP A 60 12.13 -20.35 -2.79
N PRO A 61 12.26 -21.49 -3.50
CA PRO A 61 12.88 -21.54 -4.83
C PRO A 61 12.17 -20.68 -5.87
N ASP A 62 10.85 -20.51 -5.73
CA ASP A 62 10.00 -19.75 -6.64
C ASP A 62 9.80 -18.29 -6.20
N ALA A 63 10.44 -17.84 -5.10
CA ALA A 63 10.29 -16.48 -4.63
C ALA A 63 10.96 -15.46 -5.58
N VAL A 64 10.29 -14.35 -5.78
CA VAL A 64 10.87 -13.18 -6.45
C VAL A 64 11.85 -12.51 -5.48
N ILE A 65 13.11 -12.43 -5.88
CA ILE A 65 14.16 -11.78 -5.08
C ILE A 65 14.48 -10.42 -5.69
N VAL A 66 14.26 -9.38 -4.91
CA VAL A 66 14.46 -7.98 -5.29
C VAL A 66 15.57 -7.38 -4.44
N GLN A 67 16.46 -6.60 -5.07
CA GLN A 67 17.41 -5.75 -4.35
C GLN A 67 16.77 -4.40 -4.08
N GLN A 68 16.78 -3.91 -2.83
CA GLN A 68 16.34 -2.55 -2.55
C GLN A 68 17.25 -1.52 -3.22
N THR A 69 16.69 -0.37 -3.61
CA THR A 69 17.42 0.68 -4.33
C THR A 69 18.04 1.73 -3.41
N ARG A 70 17.50 1.89 -2.21
CA ARG A 70 17.96 2.81 -1.16
C ARG A 70 17.94 2.10 0.20
N THR A 71 18.66 2.65 1.17
CA THR A 71 18.69 2.10 2.53
C THR A 71 17.41 2.45 3.29
N GLY A 72 16.80 1.43 3.93
CA GLY A 72 15.68 1.59 4.86
C GLY A 72 14.53 0.62 4.59
N LYS A 73 13.74 0.31 5.63
CA LYS A 73 12.62 -0.63 5.56
C LYS A 73 11.55 -0.16 4.58
N GLY A 74 11.26 1.14 4.55
CA GLY A 74 10.25 1.70 3.66
C GLY A 74 10.63 1.60 2.19
N ASN A 75 11.92 1.80 1.84
CA ASN A 75 12.37 1.57 0.48
C ASN A 75 12.30 0.08 0.10
N ALA A 76 12.70 -0.82 1.01
CA ALA A 76 12.57 -2.25 0.77
C ALA A 76 11.10 -2.64 0.52
N LEU A 77 10.16 -2.12 1.32
CA LEU A 77 8.73 -2.34 1.10
C LEU A 77 8.25 -1.76 -0.23
N ALA A 78 8.68 -0.54 -0.59
CA ALA A 78 8.33 0.06 -1.89
C ALA A 78 8.81 -0.80 -3.07
N CYS A 79 10.04 -1.31 -3.03
CA CYS A 79 10.57 -2.25 -4.03
C CYS A 79 9.76 -3.55 -4.08
N GLY A 80 9.39 -4.10 -2.92
CA GLY A 80 8.59 -5.31 -2.82
C GLY A 80 7.16 -5.10 -3.35
N PHE A 81 6.53 -3.98 -3.04
CA PHE A 81 5.19 -3.65 -3.53
C PHE A 81 5.16 -3.45 -5.05
N ALA A 82 6.22 -2.86 -5.62
CA ALA A 82 6.35 -2.72 -7.07
C ALA A 82 6.50 -4.07 -7.78
N ALA A 83 7.11 -5.06 -7.14
CA ALA A 83 7.28 -6.41 -7.70
C ALA A 83 6.07 -7.33 -7.46
N ALA A 84 5.21 -7.03 -6.49
CA ALA A 84 4.06 -7.85 -6.12
C ALA A 84 3.00 -7.91 -7.22
N THR A 85 2.52 -9.12 -7.56
CA THR A 85 1.51 -9.34 -8.60
C THR A 85 0.15 -9.80 -8.07
N GLY A 86 0.06 -10.26 -6.83
CA GLY A 86 -1.19 -10.70 -6.19
C GLY A 86 -2.19 -9.57 -5.97
N ASP A 87 -3.43 -9.93 -5.68
CA ASP A 87 -4.51 -8.98 -5.38
C ASP A 87 -4.38 -8.38 -3.98
N ILE A 88 -3.86 -9.17 -3.04
CA ILE A 88 -3.59 -8.81 -1.66
C ILE A 88 -2.08 -8.81 -1.45
N ILE A 89 -1.58 -7.77 -0.79
CA ILE A 89 -0.20 -7.69 -0.31
C ILE A 89 -0.24 -7.85 1.20
N VAL A 90 0.57 -8.79 1.71
CA VAL A 90 0.85 -8.96 3.13
C VAL A 90 2.31 -8.59 3.38
N MET A 91 2.58 -7.71 4.32
CA MET A 91 3.94 -7.33 4.72
C MET A 91 4.26 -7.91 6.09
N ILE A 92 5.35 -8.66 6.20
CA ILE A 92 5.85 -9.25 7.45
C ILE A 92 7.34 -8.98 7.61
N ASP A 93 7.81 -9.02 8.86
CA ASP A 93 9.24 -8.91 9.15
C ASP A 93 9.95 -10.28 9.03
N ALA A 94 11.22 -10.27 8.63
CA ALA A 94 12.03 -11.47 8.42
C ALA A 94 12.70 -12.01 9.70
N ASP A 95 12.52 -11.32 10.85
CA ASP A 95 13.27 -11.59 12.08
C ASP A 95 12.58 -12.58 13.04
N GLY A 96 11.42 -13.10 12.63
CA GLY A 96 10.63 -14.05 13.40
C GLY A 96 9.78 -13.39 14.51
N SER A 97 9.73 -12.05 14.57
CA SER A 97 8.86 -11.36 15.54
C SER A 97 7.39 -11.40 15.15
N THR A 98 7.09 -11.50 13.86
CA THR A 98 5.74 -11.67 13.31
C THR A 98 5.52 -13.13 12.93
N ASP A 99 4.37 -13.70 13.29
CA ASP A 99 4.04 -15.09 12.97
C ASP A 99 3.36 -15.21 11.60
N PRO A 100 4.00 -15.80 10.58
CA PRO A 100 3.37 -16.01 9.27
C PRO A 100 2.08 -16.84 9.33
N ALA A 101 1.90 -17.69 10.33
CA ALA A 101 0.68 -18.49 10.53
C ALA A 101 -0.57 -17.62 10.76
N GLU A 102 -0.41 -16.34 11.10
CA GLU A 102 -1.52 -15.40 11.25
C GLU A 102 -2.02 -14.81 9.90
N ILE A 103 -1.28 -14.96 8.78
CA ILE A 103 -1.66 -14.44 7.44
C ILE A 103 -3.12 -14.73 7.07
N PRO A 104 -3.67 -15.96 7.30
CA PRO A 104 -5.06 -16.23 6.97
C PRO A 104 -6.08 -15.33 7.70
N ALA A 105 -5.76 -14.85 8.91
CA ALA A 105 -6.64 -13.93 9.64
C ALA A 105 -6.66 -12.53 8.99
N PHE A 106 -5.52 -12.05 8.51
CA PHE A 106 -5.43 -10.79 7.77
C PHE A 106 -6.16 -10.85 6.43
N VAL A 107 -5.95 -11.95 5.67
CA VAL A 107 -6.65 -12.17 4.40
C VAL A 107 -8.16 -12.24 4.62
N ARG A 108 -8.62 -12.91 5.68
CA ARG A 108 -10.03 -12.98 6.04
C ARG A 108 -10.62 -11.60 6.31
N ALA A 109 -9.96 -10.75 7.11
CA ALA A 109 -10.42 -9.41 7.39
C ALA A 109 -10.63 -8.59 6.09
N LEU A 110 -9.71 -8.74 5.12
CA LEU A 110 -9.83 -8.08 3.80
C LEU A 110 -11.01 -8.63 2.98
N THR A 111 -11.19 -9.95 2.95
CA THR A 111 -12.29 -10.58 2.20
C THR A 111 -13.67 -10.35 2.85
N GLU A 112 -13.71 -10.02 4.13
CA GLU A 112 -14.90 -9.63 4.88
C GLU A 112 -15.22 -8.12 4.78
N GLY A 113 -14.42 -7.34 4.02
CA GLY A 113 -14.75 -5.97 3.66
C GLY A 113 -13.78 -4.89 4.14
N ALA A 114 -12.66 -5.26 4.80
CA ALA A 114 -11.61 -4.29 5.08
C ALA A 114 -10.83 -3.93 3.80
N ASP A 115 -10.30 -2.72 3.76
CA ASP A 115 -9.33 -2.26 2.77
C ASP A 115 -7.89 -2.43 3.28
N LEU A 116 -7.71 -2.31 4.60
CA LEU A 116 -6.49 -2.56 5.34
C LEU A 116 -6.78 -3.43 6.55
N ALA A 117 -6.15 -4.60 6.64
CA ALA A 117 -6.03 -5.41 7.84
C ALA A 117 -4.73 -5.00 8.56
N LYS A 118 -4.89 -4.33 9.69
CA LYS A 118 -3.79 -3.77 10.50
C LYS A 118 -3.50 -4.67 11.68
N GLY A 119 -2.31 -5.24 11.75
CA GLY A 119 -1.89 -5.98 12.94
C GLY A 119 -1.84 -5.11 14.18
N SER A 120 -2.28 -5.64 15.31
CA SER A 120 -2.30 -4.91 16.57
C SER A 120 -1.93 -5.83 17.73
N ARG A 121 -0.94 -5.41 18.51
CA ARG A 121 -0.50 -6.08 19.75
C ARG A 121 -1.42 -5.78 20.92
N PHE A 122 -2.32 -4.81 20.77
CA PHE A 122 -3.17 -4.29 21.84
C PHE A 122 -4.67 -4.45 21.59
N SER A 123 -5.08 -4.89 20.42
CA SER A 123 -6.46 -5.30 20.14
C SER A 123 -6.76 -6.69 20.72
N LEU A 124 -8.02 -7.08 20.70
CA LEU A 124 -8.44 -8.38 21.21
C LEU A 124 -7.69 -9.53 20.51
N GLY A 125 -7.04 -10.38 21.29
CA GLY A 125 -6.19 -11.46 20.80
C GLY A 125 -4.75 -11.06 20.50
N GLY A 126 -4.40 -9.75 20.60
CA GLY A 126 -3.04 -9.27 20.41
C GLY A 126 -2.18 -9.39 21.66
N HIS A 127 -0.87 -9.57 21.46
CA HIS A 127 0.13 -9.64 22.53
C HIS A 127 1.51 -9.22 22.03
N SER A 128 2.42 -8.84 22.94
CA SER A 128 3.83 -8.61 22.61
C SER A 128 4.73 -9.05 23.74
N ASP A 129 5.70 -9.91 23.42
CA ASP A 129 6.77 -10.35 24.31
C ASP A 129 8.01 -9.42 24.27
N ASP A 130 8.08 -8.52 23.26
CA ASP A 130 9.25 -7.67 23.00
C ASP A 130 9.07 -6.20 23.39
N ILE A 131 7.83 -5.72 23.51
CA ILE A 131 7.59 -4.30 23.73
C ILE A 131 7.99 -3.86 25.13
N THR A 132 8.94 -2.91 25.22
CA THR A 132 9.33 -2.28 26.49
C THR A 132 8.25 -1.28 26.96
N ALA A 133 8.22 -0.99 28.28
CA ALA A 133 7.30 -0.02 28.86
C ALA A 133 7.42 1.36 28.18
N LEU A 134 8.65 1.80 27.85
CA LEU A 134 8.90 3.06 27.13
C LEU A 134 8.31 3.04 25.70
N ARG A 135 8.53 1.97 24.95
CA ARG A 135 7.96 1.80 23.58
C ARG A 135 6.43 1.74 23.64
N ARG A 136 5.85 1.06 24.63
CA ARG A 136 4.40 1.00 24.85
C ARG A 136 3.81 2.38 25.13
N LEU A 137 4.44 3.16 26.03
CA LEU A 137 4.00 4.52 26.34
C LEU A 137 4.13 5.45 25.12
N GLY A 138 5.25 5.38 24.41
CA GLY A 138 5.47 6.13 23.17
C GLY A 138 4.41 5.81 22.10
N ASN A 139 4.14 4.52 21.87
CA ASN A 139 3.11 4.08 20.92
C ASN A 139 1.73 4.59 21.32
N LYS A 140 1.36 4.51 22.61
CA LYS A 140 0.10 5.06 23.13
C LYS A 140 -0.03 6.57 22.88
N GLY A 141 1.05 7.33 23.06
CA GLY A 141 1.08 8.77 22.76
C GLY A 141 0.90 9.07 21.28
N LEU A 142 1.60 8.30 20.41
CA LEU A 142 1.49 8.42 18.96
C LEU A 142 0.10 8.03 18.46
N ASN A 143 -0.47 6.94 18.98
CA ASN A 143 -1.85 6.53 18.67
C ASN A 143 -2.85 7.65 19.03
N GLY A 144 -2.77 8.21 20.23
CA GLY A 144 -3.65 9.31 20.66
C GLY A 144 -3.54 10.53 19.76
N LEU A 145 -2.31 10.88 19.33
CA LEU A 145 -2.05 12.02 18.44
C LEU A 145 -2.66 11.77 17.04
N VAL A 146 -2.40 10.61 16.44
CA VAL A 146 -2.93 10.25 15.12
C VAL A 146 -4.45 10.16 15.16
N ASN A 147 -5.00 9.47 16.14
CA ASN A 147 -6.46 9.32 16.29
C ASN A 147 -7.16 10.67 16.42
N ARG A 148 -6.56 11.63 17.15
CA ARG A 148 -7.10 12.97 17.27
C ARG A 148 -7.01 13.79 15.99
N ILE A 149 -5.89 13.70 15.24
CA ILE A 149 -5.63 14.52 14.05
C ILE A 149 -6.42 14.00 12.83
N PHE A 150 -6.47 12.68 12.67
CA PHE A 150 -7.03 12.05 11.49
C PHE A 150 -8.39 11.39 11.72
N HIS A 151 -8.94 11.50 12.95
CA HIS A 151 -10.23 10.92 13.35
C HIS A 151 -10.26 9.39 13.16
N THR A 152 -9.19 8.72 13.56
CA THR A 152 -9.00 7.26 13.48
C THR A 152 -9.15 6.60 14.84
N GLY A 153 -9.13 5.27 14.88
CA GLY A 153 -9.23 4.47 16.11
C GLY A 153 -8.08 3.49 16.30
N PHE A 154 -6.86 3.80 15.84
CA PHE A 154 -5.72 2.89 15.98
C PHE A 154 -5.39 2.59 17.44
N ALA A 155 -5.32 1.30 17.77
CA ALA A 155 -4.77 0.82 19.03
C ALA A 155 -3.24 0.61 18.94
N ASP A 156 -2.71 0.32 17.74
CA ASP A 156 -1.29 0.07 17.51
C ASP A 156 -0.78 0.63 16.18
N LEU A 157 -0.37 1.89 16.14
CA LEU A 157 0.09 2.57 14.94
C LEU A 157 1.40 2.00 14.37
N CYS A 158 2.33 1.61 15.26
CA CYS A 158 3.73 1.36 14.90
C CYS A 158 4.05 -0.11 14.64
N TYR A 159 3.08 -1.01 14.67
CA TYR A 159 3.31 -2.42 14.37
C TYR A 159 3.30 -2.68 12.87
N GLY A 160 4.32 -3.40 12.38
CA GLY A 160 4.62 -3.52 10.95
C GLY A 160 3.87 -4.64 10.21
N TYR A 161 3.10 -5.49 10.90
CA TYR A 161 2.36 -6.57 10.27
C TYR A 161 1.04 -6.04 9.72
N ASN A 162 0.94 -5.89 8.40
CA ASN A 162 -0.24 -5.36 7.72
C ASN A 162 -0.54 -6.14 6.46
N ALA A 163 -1.82 -6.14 6.05
CA ALA A 163 -2.24 -6.62 4.74
C ALA A 163 -3.24 -5.64 4.13
N PHE A 164 -3.17 -5.46 2.81
CA PHE A 164 -4.07 -4.56 2.09
C PHE A 164 -4.24 -5.00 0.64
N TRP A 165 -5.30 -4.50 0.00
CA TRP A 165 -5.50 -4.74 -1.42
C TRP A 165 -4.48 -3.97 -2.26
N ARG A 166 -3.81 -4.65 -3.20
CA ARG A 166 -2.80 -4.06 -4.09
C ARG A 166 -3.32 -2.84 -4.87
N ARG A 167 -4.61 -2.78 -5.18
CA ARG A 167 -5.25 -1.62 -5.82
C ARG A 167 -5.09 -0.31 -5.04
N HIS A 168 -4.75 -0.36 -3.76
CA HIS A 168 -4.55 0.83 -2.91
C HIS A 168 -3.11 1.37 -2.93
N LEU A 169 -2.17 0.75 -3.66
CA LEU A 169 -0.80 1.27 -3.81
C LEU A 169 -0.75 2.73 -4.26
N PRO A 170 -1.59 3.21 -5.20
CA PRO A 170 -1.61 4.63 -5.56
C PRO A 170 -2.03 5.57 -4.42
N ILE A 171 -2.81 5.09 -3.44
CA ILE A 171 -3.21 5.85 -2.24
C ILE A 171 -2.06 5.87 -1.22
N ILE A 172 -1.38 4.74 -1.06
CA ILE A 172 -0.21 4.60 -0.19
C ILE A 172 0.92 5.51 -0.69
N ASP A 173 1.12 5.60 -2.01
CA ASP A 173 2.00 6.55 -2.71
C ASP A 173 3.40 6.64 -2.06
N LEU A 174 4.07 5.50 -1.93
CA LEU A 174 5.46 5.47 -1.45
C LEU A 174 6.40 6.08 -2.52
N PRO A 175 7.58 6.59 -2.11
CA PRO A 175 8.55 7.13 -3.05
C PRO A 175 8.92 6.12 -4.14
N SER A 176 9.04 6.62 -5.40
CA SER A 176 9.50 5.81 -6.54
C SER A 176 10.81 5.10 -6.21
N THR A 177 10.95 3.88 -6.71
CA THR A 177 12.16 3.06 -6.57
C THR A 177 13.22 3.34 -7.63
N ASP A 178 12.97 4.27 -8.57
CA ASP A 178 13.86 4.56 -9.71
C ASP A 178 15.07 5.43 -9.34
N THR A 179 15.10 5.99 -8.14
CA THR A 179 16.18 6.86 -7.65
C THR A 179 17.00 6.19 -6.56
N THR A 180 18.27 6.56 -6.45
CA THR A 180 19.19 6.10 -5.40
C THR A 180 19.35 7.11 -4.25
N GLU A 181 18.83 8.33 -4.42
CA GLU A 181 18.84 9.36 -3.39
C GLU A 181 17.82 9.06 -2.28
N ALA A 182 18.25 9.24 -1.02
CA ALA A 182 17.39 9.00 0.13
C ALA A 182 16.10 9.83 0.08
N GLN A 183 14.97 9.17 0.29
CA GLN A 183 13.65 9.77 0.25
C GLN A 183 12.96 9.70 1.61
N TRP A 184 12.02 10.63 1.83
CA TRP A 184 11.12 10.53 2.97
C TRP A 184 10.16 9.36 2.78
N GLY A 185 10.10 8.48 3.76
CA GLY A 185 9.34 7.23 3.67
C GLY A 185 10.22 6.00 3.51
N ASP A 186 11.54 6.17 3.32
CA ASP A 186 12.47 5.05 3.21
C ASP A 186 12.70 4.31 4.55
N GLY A 187 12.42 4.94 5.69
CA GLY A 187 12.69 4.40 7.02
C GLY A 187 11.49 3.68 7.67
N PHE A 188 11.53 3.58 9.00
CA PHE A 188 10.48 2.95 9.82
C PHE A 188 9.20 3.80 9.94
N GLU A 189 9.19 5.01 9.40
CA GLU A 189 7.98 5.82 9.27
C GLU A 189 6.97 5.27 8.27
N VAL A 190 7.35 4.31 7.46
CA VAL A 190 6.53 3.73 6.38
C VAL A 190 5.21 3.16 6.89
N GLU A 191 5.18 2.48 8.03
CA GLU A 191 3.95 1.95 8.61
C GLU A 191 2.97 3.09 8.95
N THR A 192 3.49 4.19 9.49
CA THR A 192 2.68 5.38 9.78
C THR A 192 2.14 6.01 8.49
N ILE A 193 2.95 6.08 7.44
CA ILE A 193 2.54 6.60 6.13
C ILE A 193 1.39 5.77 5.57
N ILE A 194 1.55 4.45 5.53
CA ILE A 194 0.51 3.52 5.02
C ILE A 194 -0.79 3.72 5.79
N ASN A 195 -0.73 3.60 7.11
CA ASN A 195 -1.91 3.65 7.98
C ASN A 195 -2.64 5.00 7.87
N VAL A 196 -1.90 6.11 7.92
CA VAL A 196 -2.48 7.47 7.87
C VAL A 196 -3.05 7.77 6.49
N ARG A 197 -2.36 7.42 5.39
CA ARG A 197 -2.85 7.70 4.04
C ARG A 197 -4.10 6.90 3.70
N MET A 198 -4.16 5.64 4.07
CA MET A 198 -5.35 4.82 3.88
C MET A 198 -6.53 5.34 4.72
N ALA A 199 -6.30 5.71 5.97
CA ALA A 199 -7.33 6.32 6.80
C ALA A 199 -7.83 7.66 6.24
N ARG A 200 -6.94 8.51 5.73
CA ARG A 200 -7.29 9.80 5.09
C ARG A 200 -8.13 9.62 3.81
N ALA A 201 -7.93 8.52 3.10
CA ALA A 201 -8.72 8.17 1.93
C ALA A 201 -10.12 7.61 2.28
N GLY A 202 -10.46 7.52 3.57
CA GLY A 202 -11.74 7.01 4.04
C GLY A 202 -11.89 5.50 3.88
N LEU A 203 -10.78 4.77 3.77
CA LEU A 203 -10.78 3.32 3.60
C LEU A 203 -11.09 2.62 4.92
N THR A 204 -11.72 1.45 4.82
CA THR A 204 -12.08 0.62 5.97
C THR A 204 -10.84 -0.08 6.52
N ILE A 205 -10.51 0.22 7.79
CA ILE A 205 -9.37 -0.38 8.49
C ILE A 205 -9.89 -1.29 9.59
N THR A 206 -9.47 -2.56 9.56
CA THR A 206 -9.76 -3.54 10.60
C THR A 206 -8.49 -3.94 11.32
N GLU A 207 -8.45 -3.78 12.64
CA GLU A 207 -7.33 -4.28 13.44
C GLU A 207 -7.48 -5.78 13.69
N VAL A 208 -6.41 -6.52 13.39
CA VAL A 208 -6.28 -7.96 13.62
C VAL A 208 -5.34 -8.17 14.81
N GLY A 209 -5.81 -8.86 15.85
CA GLY A 209 -4.95 -9.22 16.98
C GLY A 209 -3.78 -10.08 16.50
N SER A 210 -2.57 -9.68 16.85
CA SER A 210 -1.34 -10.34 16.43
C SER A 210 -0.37 -10.47 17.60
N HIS A 211 0.38 -11.55 17.66
CA HIS A 211 1.37 -11.81 18.67
C HIS A 211 2.77 -11.44 18.16
N GLU A 212 3.35 -10.39 18.72
CA GLU A 212 4.74 -10.04 18.50
C GLU A 212 5.64 -10.86 19.42
N SER A 213 6.34 -11.83 18.86
CA SER A 213 7.38 -12.59 19.54
C SER A 213 8.67 -11.78 19.64
N ARG A 214 9.58 -12.20 20.50
CA ARG A 214 10.93 -11.65 20.49
C ARG A 214 11.66 -12.07 19.22
N ARG A 215 12.43 -11.15 18.65
CA ARG A 215 13.39 -11.48 17.57
C ARG A 215 14.22 -12.69 17.96
N ILE A 216 14.36 -13.66 17.07
CA ILE A 216 15.04 -14.93 17.38
C ILE A 216 16.56 -14.75 17.40
N HIS A 217 17.12 -14.14 16.35
CA HIS A 217 18.57 -13.90 16.22
C HIS A 217 18.86 -12.46 15.84
N GLY A 218 20.05 -11.98 16.18
CA GLY A 218 20.53 -10.65 15.84
C GLY A 218 20.02 -9.54 16.77
N ARG A 219 20.16 -8.28 16.32
CA ARG A 219 19.73 -7.09 17.06
C ARG A 219 18.77 -6.27 16.20
N SER A 220 17.79 -5.66 16.85
CA SER A 220 16.87 -4.72 16.18
C SER A 220 17.61 -3.49 15.68
N ASN A 221 17.35 -3.09 14.44
CA ASN A 221 17.84 -1.84 13.87
C ASN A 221 16.99 -0.62 14.28
N LEU A 222 15.89 -0.83 15.01
CA LEU A 222 14.98 0.22 15.44
C LEU A 222 15.55 0.99 16.64
N ASN A 223 15.60 2.32 16.52
CA ASN A 223 15.94 3.23 17.60
C ASN A 223 14.69 3.99 18.04
N ALA A 224 14.20 3.68 19.27
CA ALA A 224 12.93 4.20 19.78
C ALA A 224 12.82 5.74 19.78
N VAL A 225 13.94 6.47 19.96
CA VAL A 225 13.92 7.94 20.02
C VAL A 225 13.97 8.55 18.63
N SER A 226 14.94 8.16 17.79
CA SER A 226 15.07 8.71 16.44
C SER A 226 13.90 8.33 15.55
N ASP A 227 13.42 7.09 15.64
CA ASP A 227 12.29 6.63 14.83
C ASP A 227 10.97 7.18 15.36
N GLY A 228 10.82 7.34 16.69
CA GLY A 228 9.69 8.07 17.27
C GLY A 228 9.59 9.52 16.79
N LEU A 229 10.72 10.23 16.69
CA LEU A 229 10.77 11.58 16.11
C LEU A 229 10.44 11.59 14.61
N ARG A 230 10.85 10.56 13.87
CA ARG A 230 10.48 10.40 12.46
C ARG A 230 8.97 10.21 12.31
N VAL A 231 8.36 9.37 13.14
CA VAL A 231 6.90 9.19 13.17
C VAL A 231 6.19 10.50 13.45
N LEU A 232 6.62 11.28 14.44
CA LEU A 232 6.04 12.60 14.74
C LEU A 232 6.14 13.58 13.55
N ARG A 233 7.31 13.62 12.89
CA ARG A 233 7.50 14.44 11.66
C ARG A 233 6.58 13.97 10.53
N THR A 234 6.38 12.67 10.39
CA THR A 234 5.47 12.08 9.41
C THR A 234 4.04 12.50 9.67
N ILE A 235 3.58 12.43 10.91
CA ILE A 235 2.24 12.88 11.31
C ILE A 235 2.03 14.36 10.96
N ASP A 236 3.01 15.22 11.26
CA ASP A 236 2.94 16.65 10.90
C ASP A 236 2.93 16.87 9.39
N ARG A 237 3.77 16.14 8.63
CA ARG A 237 3.82 16.21 7.16
C ARG A 237 2.49 15.80 6.53
N GLU A 238 1.95 14.68 6.94
CA GLU A 238 0.67 14.18 6.45
C GLU A 238 -0.51 15.11 6.83
N ARG A 239 -0.46 15.74 8.01
CA ARG A 239 -1.42 16.77 8.41
C ARG A 239 -1.36 18.01 7.51
N ARG A 240 -0.16 18.48 7.16
CA ARG A 240 0.02 19.66 6.28
C ARG A 240 -0.45 19.38 4.86
N SER A 241 -0.14 18.21 4.33
CA SER A 241 -0.61 17.76 3.01
C SER A 241 -2.15 17.72 2.93
N ARG A 242 -2.84 17.26 4.00
CA ARG A 242 -4.30 17.32 4.09
C ARG A 242 -4.84 18.75 3.96
N ARG A 243 -4.22 19.71 4.66
CA ARG A 243 -4.66 21.12 4.64
C ARG A 243 -4.43 21.79 3.29
N ALA A 244 -3.36 21.44 2.60
CA ALA A 244 -3.08 21.97 1.25
C ALA A 244 -4.10 21.45 0.23
N GLY A 245 -4.44 20.16 0.24
CA GLY A 245 -5.47 19.58 -0.61
C GLY A 245 -6.88 20.17 -0.39
N GLN A 246 -7.24 20.42 0.88
CA GLN A 246 -8.53 21.05 1.20
C GLN A 246 -8.61 22.52 0.76
N ARG A 247 -7.51 23.27 0.80
CA ARG A 247 -7.46 24.67 0.32
C ARG A 247 -7.52 24.74 -1.21
N GLY A 248 -6.90 23.80 -1.92
CA GLY A 248 -7.00 23.71 -3.39
C GLY A 248 -8.42 23.41 -3.84
N ALA A 249 -9.10 22.46 -3.20
CA ALA A 249 -10.50 22.12 -3.51
C ALA A 249 -11.48 23.27 -3.24
N HIS A 250 -11.26 24.09 -2.21
CA HIS A 250 -12.09 25.28 -1.94
C HIS A 250 -11.87 26.41 -2.95
N SER A 251 -10.62 26.59 -3.41
CA SER A 251 -10.33 27.63 -4.42
C SER A 251 -10.89 27.29 -5.80
N GLU A 252 -11.01 26.02 -6.16
CA GLU A 252 -11.66 25.57 -7.40
C GLU A 252 -13.18 25.66 -7.32
N SER A 253 -13.78 25.46 -6.15
CA SER A 253 -15.23 25.61 -5.92
C SER A 253 -15.66 27.08 -5.97
N ASP A 254 -14.86 28.00 -5.45
CA ASP A 254 -15.15 29.45 -5.50
C ASP A 254 -14.92 30.07 -6.88
N ALA A 255 -14.14 29.40 -7.75
CA ALA A 255 -13.93 29.85 -9.12
C ALA A 255 -15.02 29.38 -10.11
N ALA A 256 -15.95 28.54 -9.68
CA ALA A 256 -17.01 27.93 -10.49
C ALA A 256 -18.38 28.57 -10.31
N GLU A 257 -18.53 29.72 -9.63
CA GLU A 257 -19.80 30.47 -9.67
C GLU A 257 -19.96 31.18 -11.02
N PRO A 258 -21.05 30.89 -11.77
CA PRO A 258 -21.33 31.62 -13.02
C PRO A 258 -21.78 33.04 -12.68
N SER A 259 -21.03 34.02 -13.17
CA SER A 259 -21.45 35.41 -13.19
C SER A 259 -22.73 35.51 -14.03
N ASP A 260 -23.85 35.73 -13.38
CA ASP A 260 -25.10 36.21 -14.00
C ASP A 260 -24.83 37.55 -14.68
N VAL A 261 -24.62 37.56 -16.00
CA VAL A 261 -24.70 38.77 -16.80
C VAL A 261 -26.03 38.77 -17.51
N ALA A 262 -26.81 39.77 -17.13
CA ALA A 262 -28.12 40.12 -17.59
C ALA A 262 -28.31 40.00 -19.12
N ALA A 263 -29.43 39.37 -19.48
CA ALA A 263 -29.98 39.39 -20.83
C ALA A 263 -30.48 40.80 -21.16
N ASP A 264 -29.91 41.44 -22.18
CA ASP A 264 -30.53 42.55 -22.85
C ASP A 264 -31.01 42.12 -24.24
N THR A 265 -32.31 42.26 -24.43
CA THR A 265 -33.12 41.87 -25.57
C THR A 265 -32.91 42.87 -26.71
N VAL A 266 -32.47 42.42 -27.87
CA VAL A 266 -32.69 43.14 -29.13
C VAL A 266 -33.21 42.18 -30.19
N VAL A 267 -34.47 42.52 -30.59
CA VAL A 267 -35.18 41.96 -31.72
C VAL A 267 -34.71 42.63 -33.02
N ALA A 268 -34.37 41.89 -34.05
CA ALA A 268 -34.49 42.32 -35.45
C ALA A 268 -34.38 41.15 -36.44
N GLU A 269 -35.35 41.12 -37.18
CA GLU A 269 -35.89 40.44 -38.35
C GLU A 269 -34.93 39.93 -39.45
N THR A 270 -35.39 38.82 -40.04
CA THR A 270 -35.50 38.46 -41.46
C THR A 270 -34.23 38.24 -42.32
N GLY A 271 -34.26 37.13 -43.05
CA GLY A 271 -33.57 36.98 -44.33
C GLY A 271 -33.12 35.57 -44.63
N GLY A 272 -33.84 34.89 -45.50
CA GLY A 272 -33.73 33.53 -45.93
C GLY A 272 -32.60 33.17 -46.93
N ALA A 273 -32.74 31.96 -47.43
CA ALA A 273 -32.13 31.30 -48.58
C ALA A 273 -30.97 30.35 -48.24
N GLU A 274 -31.20 29.09 -48.24
CA GLU A 274 -31.06 28.08 -49.31
C GLU A 274 -29.61 27.63 -49.63
N THR A 275 -29.51 26.31 -49.60
CA THR A 275 -28.75 25.36 -50.51
C THR A 275 -27.31 25.02 -50.14
N GLY A 276 -27.12 23.71 -50.12
CA GLY A 276 -25.86 23.13 -50.56
C GLY A 276 -25.32 21.96 -49.74
N VAL A 277 -25.88 20.77 -49.97
CA VAL A 277 -25.15 19.52 -49.70
C VAL A 277 -24.18 19.30 -50.85
N PRO A 278 -23.00 18.74 -50.67
CA PRO A 278 -22.71 17.51 -51.37
C PRO A 278 -22.18 16.37 -50.49
N GLU A 279 -22.62 15.23 -50.94
CA GLU A 279 -22.24 13.84 -50.67
C GLU A 279 -20.78 13.50 -51.00
N ALA A 280 -20.43 12.33 -50.45
CA ALA A 280 -19.45 11.33 -50.90
C ALA A 280 -17.97 11.61 -50.61
N GLU A 281 -17.27 10.69 -49.97
CA GLU A 281 -16.74 9.51 -50.65
C GLU A 281 -16.25 8.45 -49.63
N VAL A 282 -16.77 7.24 -49.83
CA VAL A 282 -16.32 5.98 -49.24
C VAL A 282 -15.13 5.50 -50.04
N VAL A 283 -14.02 5.17 -49.38
CA VAL A 283 -12.96 4.33 -49.98
C VAL A 283 -12.73 3.12 -49.09
N GLU A 284 -13.27 2.00 -49.54
CA GLU A 284 -12.82 0.64 -49.22
C GLU A 284 -11.49 0.35 -49.89
N ALA A 285 -10.59 -0.31 -49.19
CA ALA A 285 -9.60 -1.23 -49.76
C ALA A 285 -9.01 -1.99 -48.58
N ASP A 286 -9.16 -3.15 -48.50
CA ASP A 286 -8.96 -4.43 -49.18
C ASP A 286 -7.98 -5.27 -48.34
N THR A 287 -8.49 -6.42 -48.06
CA THR A 287 -7.92 -7.59 -47.42
C THR A 287 -6.73 -8.18 -48.19
N THR A 288 -5.78 -8.79 -47.57
CA THR A 288 -5.60 -10.26 -47.57
C THR A 288 -4.27 -10.66 -46.90
N PRO A 289 -4.16 -11.85 -46.28
CA PRO A 289 -3.07 -12.27 -45.44
C PRO A 289 -2.00 -13.09 -46.21
N ALA A 290 -0.79 -13.06 -45.69
CA ALA A 290 0.24 -14.01 -46.15
C ALA A 290 0.69 -14.89 -44.99
N ALA A 291 0.51 -16.15 -45.21
CA ALA A 291 0.89 -17.29 -44.41
C ALA A 291 2.37 -17.69 -44.66
N VAL A 292 2.88 -18.49 -43.71
CA VAL A 292 3.74 -19.66 -43.84
C VAL A 292 5.26 -19.50 -43.69
N ALA A 293 5.71 -20.30 -42.73
CA ALA A 293 6.80 -21.26 -42.71
C ALA A 293 8.18 -20.84 -42.13
N ARG A 294 8.53 -21.42 -41.19
CA ARG A 294 9.31 -22.57 -40.70
C ARG A 294 9.80 -22.36 -39.28
#